data_9285ef6bfe3f8b8ee4b7aaca18987ced
#
_entry.id   9285ef6bfe3f8b8ee4b7aaca18987ced
#
_cell.length_a   1.000
_cell.length_b   1.000
_cell.length_c   1.000
_cell.angle_alpha   90.00
_cell.angle_beta   90.00
_cell.angle_gamma   90.00
#
_symmetry.space_group_name_H-M   'P 1'
#
loop_
_entity.id
_entity.type
_entity.pdbx_description
1 polymer ?
#
loop_
_entity_poly.entity_id
_entity_poly.type
_entity_poly.pdbx_seq_one_letter_code
_entity_poly.pdbx_strand_id
1 'polypeptide(L)'
;DLGGTNVRTLLVDENGKTYSEVKDNTERENGPDYVCAKIIRQIESLDTSICGGLQGVSGIGIGVPGPVDTVKGTMIMATNLPGFENYPICDKLADRFNLPTFIDNDANVAGLAEALLGAGKDYPTCYYVTISTGIGGAFIVDGKLVSGGRGHAGEIGNIIVKNNGYKFGGLNPGAAEGETSGTAITRKGKELLGEDRVNHAGDVFRLASEGDLKAQSIVDECISELATMFANIAHTVDPHCFVIGGGVMKSREYFYDRLVEQFNSKIHVGMRGYIPLLGTKLEDCGAIGAAMLPMSRLG
;
A
#
# COMPACT_ATOMS: atom_id res chain seq x y z
N ASP A 1 -0.39 13.13 0.86
CA ASP A 1 0.41 12.02 0.33
C ASP A 1 1.82 12.52 0.08
N LEU A 2 2.76 12.03 0.89
CA LEU A 2 4.15 12.49 0.90
C LEU A 2 5.07 11.38 0.41
N GLY A 3 5.41 11.42 -0.86
CA GLY A 3 6.40 10.52 -1.45
C GLY A 3 7.79 11.12 -1.56
N GLY A 4 8.79 10.27 -1.85
CA GLY A 4 10.17 10.73 -2.04
C GLY A 4 10.40 11.63 -3.27
N THR A 5 9.47 11.65 -4.24
CA THR A 5 9.58 12.46 -5.45
C THR A 5 8.51 13.54 -5.53
N ASN A 6 7.27 13.22 -5.16
CA ASN A 6 6.14 14.12 -5.22
C ASN A 6 5.46 14.22 -3.85
N VAL A 7 4.90 15.38 -3.58
CA VAL A 7 3.97 15.66 -2.48
C VAL A 7 2.66 16.16 -3.04
N ARG A 8 1.54 15.58 -2.57
CA ARG A 8 0.19 15.98 -2.95
C ARG A 8 -0.61 16.32 -1.70
N THR A 9 -1.35 17.41 -1.77
CA THR A 9 -2.28 17.84 -0.73
C THR A 9 -3.66 17.99 -1.33
N LEU A 10 -4.66 17.34 -0.72
CA LEU A 10 -6.03 17.30 -1.20
C LEU A 10 -6.99 17.74 -0.10
N LEU A 11 -8.08 18.39 -0.49
CA LEU A 11 -9.29 18.54 0.32
C LEU A 11 -10.30 17.49 -0.13
N VAL A 12 -10.68 16.59 0.79
CA VAL A 12 -11.52 15.42 0.50
C VAL A 12 -12.65 15.35 1.53
N ASP A 13 -13.88 15.01 1.10
CA ASP A 13 -15.00 14.76 2.01
C ASP A 13 -15.02 13.29 2.51
N GLU A 14 -15.96 12.99 3.41
CA GLU A 14 -16.16 11.65 3.98
C GLU A 14 -16.53 10.56 2.94
N ASN A 15 -16.92 10.95 1.74
CA ASN A 15 -17.27 10.06 0.64
C ASN A 15 -16.07 9.86 -0.33
N GLY A 16 -14.91 10.46 -0.04
CA GLY A 16 -13.71 10.37 -0.88
C GLY A 16 -13.71 11.32 -2.08
N LYS A 17 -14.65 12.25 -2.15
CA LYS A 17 -14.68 13.23 -3.23
C LYS A 17 -13.64 14.33 -2.98
N THR A 18 -12.75 14.51 -3.95
CA THR A 18 -11.75 15.59 -3.94
C THR A 18 -12.36 16.89 -4.46
N TYR A 19 -12.17 17.97 -3.69
CA TYR A 19 -12.65 19.32 -4.01
C TYR A 19 -11.52 20.26 -4.44
N SER A 20 -10.36 20.09 -3.88
CA SER A 20 -9.18 20.89 -4.20
C SER A 20 -7.92 20.03 -4.09
N GLU A 21 -6.96 20.27 -4.95
CA GLU A 21 -5.70 19.53 -5.02
C GLU A 21 -4.54 20.44 -5.39
N VAL A 22 -3.41 20.22 -4.71
CA VAL A 22 -2.12 20.81 -5.07
C VAL A 22 -1.08 19.69 -5.10
N LYS A 23 -0.31 19.62 -6.17
CA LYS A 23 0.77 18.65 -6.38
C LYS A 23 2.05 19.34 -6.79
N ASP A 24 3.18 18.90 -6.22
CA ASP A 24 4.50 19.42 -6.53
C ASP A 24 5.58 18.36 -6.30
N ASN A 25 6.81 18.62 -6.74
CA ASN A 25 7.97 17.83 -6.36
C ASN A 25 8.25 17.97 -4.87
N THR A 26 8.64 16.88 -4.22
CA THR A 26 8.97 16.90 -2.78
C THR A 26 10.19 17.76 -2.50
N GLU A 27 11.21 17.73 -3.39
CA GLU A 27 12.50 18.41 -3.21
C GLU A 27 13.16 18.04 -1.88
N ARG A 28 13.15 16.74 -1.59
CA ARG A 28 13.58 16.12 -0.34
C ARG A 28 15.02 16.44 0.07
N GLU A 29 15.86 16.78 -0.90
CA GLU A 29 17.24 17.22 -0.71
C GLU A 29 17.39 18.49 0.11
N ASN A 30 16.33 19.32 0.19
CA ASN A 30 16.29 20.54 1.00
C ASN A 30 15.97 20.28 2.48
N GLY A 31 15.72 19.02 2.85
CA GLY A 31 15.48 18.59 4.22
C GLY A 31 14.03 18.73 4.70
N PRO A 32 13.73 18.15 5.89
CA PRO A 32 12.37 17.98 6.36
C PRO A 32 11.66 19.30 6.71
N ASP A 33 12.38 20.33 7.22
CA ASP A 33 11.76 21.63 7.51
C ASP A 33 11.29 22.34 6.24
N TYR A 34 12.07 22.23 5.14
CA TYR A 34 11.67 22.78 3.86
C TYR A 34 10.43 22.09 3.30
N VAL A 35 10.42 20.76 3.33
CA VAL A 35 9.27 19.96 2.85
C VAL A 35 8.03 20.23 3.72
N CYS A 36 8.18 20.30 5.05
CA CYS A 36 7.08 20.64 5.95
C CYS A 36 6.52 22.04 5.64
N ALA A 37 7.37 23.04 5.44
CA ALA A 37 6.94 24.37 5.04
C ALA A 37 6.24 24.39 3.66
N LYS A 38 6.65 23.52 2.74
CA LYS A 38 5.97 23.33 1.44
C LYS A 38 4.56 22.76 1.66
N ILE A 39 4.40 21.72 2.47
CA ILE A 39 3.10 21.14 2.82
C ILE A 39 2.19 22.19 3.45
N ILE A 40 2.69 23.00 4.38
CA ILE A 40 1.94 24.09 4.99
C ILE A 40 1.42 25.06 3.91
N ARG A 41 2.26 25.50 2.99
CA ARG A 41 1.84 26.38 1.87
C ARG A 41 0.81 25.73 0.97
N GLN A 42 0.94 24.43 0.70
CA GLN A 42 -0.05 23.69 -0.09
C GLN A 42 -1.41 23.66 0.61
N ILE A 43 -1.46 23.35 1.92
CA ILE A 43 -2.70 23.36 2.71
C ILE A 43 -3.34 24.76 2.70
N GLU A 44 -2.54 25.81 2.89
CA GLU A 44 -3.02 27.20 2.87
C GLU A 44 -3.55 27.65 1.51
N SER A 45 -3.08 27.03 0.42
CA SER A 45 -3.51 27.35 -0.94
C SER A 45 -4.72 26.56 -1.43
N LEU A 46 -5.19 25.54 -0.68
CA LEU A 46 -6.38 24.80 -1.05
C LEU A 46 -7.63 25.71 -1.00
N ASP A 47 -8.51 25.52 -1.99
CA ASP A 47 -9.85 26.13 -1.94
C ASP A 47 -10.72 25.38 -0.91
N THR A 48 -10.85 25.97 0.26
CA THR A 48 -11.66 25.46 1.38
C THR A 48 -13.02 26.13 1.50
N SER A 49 -13.46 26.89 0.51
CA SER A 49 -14.75 27.62 0.51
C SER A 49 -15.95 26.70 0.67
N ILE A 50 -15.87 25.46 0.14
CA ILE A 50 -16.92 24.45 0.21
C ILE A 50 -17.26 24.03 1.65
N CYS A 51 -16.28 24.10 2.57
CA CYS A 51 -16.46 23.75 3.99
C CYS A 51 -16.41 24.99 4.93
N GLY A 52 -16.51 26.20 4.39
CA GLY A 52 -16.48 27.43 5.17
C GLY A 52 -15.09 27.84 5.65
N GLY A 53 -14.04 27.41 4.96
CA GLY A 53 -12.65 27.63 5.31
C GLY A 53 -12.02 26.47 6.07
N LEU A 54 -10.78 26.61 6.49
CA LEU A 54 -10.05 25.58 7.25
C LEU A 54 -10.75 25.19 8.57
N GLN A 55 -11.64 26.02 9.09
CA GLN A 55 -12.44 25.74 10.29
C GLN A 55 -13.45 24.59 10.08
N GLY A 56 -13.86 24.35 8.86
CA GLY A 56 -14.73 23.22 8.50
C GLY A 56 -14.00 21.92 8.23
N VAL A 57 -12.66 21.91 8.31
CA VAL A 57 -11.83 20.70 8.15
C VAL A 57 -11.74 19.95 9.47
N SER A 58 -12.03 18.66 9.48
CA SER A 58 -12.04 17.83 10.70
C SER A 58 -10.64 17.40 11.16
N GLY A 59 -9.65 17.37 10.26
CA GLY A 59 -8.29 16.97 10.57
C GLY A 59 -7.41 16.81 9.36
N ILE A 60 -6.14 16.50 9.58
CA ILE A 60 -5.12 16.29 8.57
C ILE A 60 -4.65 14.83 8.64
N GLY A 61 -4.61 14.15 7.51
CA GLY A 61 -4.01 12.83 7.40
C GLY A 61 -2.82 12.84 6.44
N ILE A 62 -1.77 12.09 6.78
CA ILE A 62 -0.53 12.02 6.01
C ILE A 62 -0.23 10.56 5.68
N GLY A 63 -0.12 10.23 4.40
CA GLY A 63 0.41 8.96 3.90
C GLY A 63 1.89 9.11 3.56
N VAL A 64 2.75 8.21 4.04
CA VAL A 64 4.21 8.25 3.82
C VAL A 64 4.77 6.87 3.48
N PRO A 65 5.89 6.77 2.76
CA PRO A 65 6.57 5.48 2.59
C PRO A 65 7.30 5.05 3.87
N GLY A 66 7.27 3.76 4.16
CA GLY A 66 7.99 3.14 5.29
C GLY A 66 7.21 3.11 6.61
N PRO A 67 7.79 2.46 7.64
CA PRO A 67 7.13 2.30 8.92
C PRO A 67 7.03 3.62 9.67
N VAL A 68 5.92 3.79 10.39
CA VAL A 68 5.60 5.00 11.17
C VAL A 68 5.28 4.67 12.63
N ASP A 69 5.60 5.59 13.53
CA ASP A 69 5.10 5.63 14.89
C ASP A 69 3.83 6.50 14.90
N THR A 70 2.68 5.86 14.81
CA THR A 70 1.39 6.56 14.73
C THR A 70 1.02 7.29 16.02
N VAL A 71 1.65 6.93 17.15
CA VAL A 71 1.43 7.58 18.46
C VAL A 71 2.24 8.88 18.55
N LYS A 72 3.51 8.84 18.11
CA LYS A 72 4.37 10.01 18.06
C LYS A 72 4.14 10.89 16.83
N GLY A 73 3.42 10.41 15.83
CA GLY A 73 3.21 11.15 14.59
C GLY A 73 4.49 11.33 13.75
N THR A 74 5.38 10.35 13.74
CA THR A 74 6.69 10.41 13.07
C THR A 74 7.00 9.19 12.22
N MET A 75 7.92 9.33 11.26
CA MET A 75 8.47 8.18 10.54
C MET A 75 9.54 7.49 11.38
N ILE A 76 9.49 6.16 11.49
CA ILE A 76 10.51 5.34 12.15
C ILE A 76 11.71 5.17 11.22
N MET A 77 11.45 4.95 9.94
CA MET A 77 12.45 4.81 8.90
C MET A 77 12.03 5.59 7.65
N ALA A 78 12.91 6.37 7.07
CA ALA A 78 12.60 7.29 5.99
C ALA A 78 13.60 7.16 4.82
N THR A 79 13.81 5.93 4.33
CA THR A 79 14.79 5.62 3.27
C THR A 79 14.69 6.55 2.05
N ASN A 80 13.46 6.92 1.67
CA ASN A 80 13.19 7.78 0.52
C ASN A 80 13.02 9.27 0.88
N LEU A 81 13.08 9.62 2.16
CA LEU A 81 12.88 10.97 2.71
C LEU A 81 13.97 11.26 3.78
N PRO A 82 15.21 11.51 3.38
CA PRO A 82 16.33 11.72 4.31
C PRO A 82 16.02 12.81 5.35
N GLY A 83 16.30 12.53 6.62
CA GLY A 83 16.09 13.45 7.74
C GLY A 83 14.68 13.44 8.33
N PHE A 84 13.76 12.65 7.77
CA PHE A 84 12.40 12.52 8.33
C PHE A 84 12.29 11.49 9.46
N GLU A 85 13.33 10.72 9.77
CA GLU A 85 13.35 9.83 10.93
C GLU A 85 13.12 10.64 12.22
N ASN A 86 12.04 10.29 12.93
CA ASN A 86 11.59 10.97 14.15
C ASN A 86 11.32 12.48 13.99
N TYR A 87 11.17 13.00 12.77
CA TYR A 87 10.78 14.38 12.54
C TYR A 87 9.31 14.58 12.93
N PRO A 88 8.98 15.57 13.78
CA PRO A 88 7.64 15.72 14.37
C PRO A 88 6.67 16.42 13.41
N ILE A 89 6.44 15.81 12.25
CA ILE A 89 5.62 16.40 11.18
C ILE A 89 4.17 16.59 11.62
N CYS A 90 3.60 15.64 12.37
CA CYS A 90 2.23 15.75 12.85
C CYS A 90 2.07 16.91 13.83
N ASP A 91 2.98 17.05 14.79
CA ASP A 91 2.93 18.16 15.77
C ASP A 91 3.05 19.52 15.08
N LYS A 92 3.99 19.66 14.13
CA LYS A 92 4.18 20.91 13.39
C LYS A 92 2.94 21.33 12.59
N LEU A 93 2.23 20.37 11.98
CA LEU A 93 1.00 20.66 11.25
C LEU A 93 -0.18 20.90 12.21
N ALA A 94 -0.28 20.11 13.27
CA ALA A 94 -1.31 20.29 14.30
C ALA A 94 -1.20 21.68 14.96
N ASP A 95 0.01 22.11 15.34
CA ASP A 95 0.27 23.42 15.93
C ASP A 95 -0.05 24.55 14.95
N ARG A 96 0.32 24.38 13.65
CA ARG A 96 0.11 25.43 12.64
C ARG A 96 -1.35 25.67 12.32
N PHE A 97 -2.16 24.59 12.25
CA PHE A 97 -3.55 24.66 11.79
C PHE A 97 -4.58 24.49 12.90
N ASN A 98 -4.15 24.15 14.12
CA ASN A 98 -5.02 23.78 15.25
C ASN A 98 -6.01 22.65 14.86
N LEU A 99 -5.52 21.64 14.13
CA LEU A 99 -6.28 20.50 13.65
C LEU A 99 -5.62 19.19 14.09
N PRO A 100 -6.41 18.17 14.49
CA PRO A 100 -5.86 16.83 14.72
C PRO A 100 -5.12 16.34 13.48
N THR A 101 -3.90 15.84 13.65
CA THR A 101 -3.05 15.41 12.54
C THR A 101 -2.59 13.98 12.76
N PHE A 102 -2.74 13.14 11.75
CA PHE A 102 -2.42 11.72 11.80
C PHE A 102 -1.50 11.32 10.64
N ILE A 103 -0.66 10.33 10.88
CA ILE A 103 0.24 9.76 9.87
C ILE A 103 0.09 8.25 9.83
N ASP A 104 0.17 7.68 8.64
CA ASP A 104 0.31 6.24 8.47
C ASP A 104 1.11 5.89 7.19
N ASN A 105 1.48 4.61 7.07
CA ASN A 105 2.19 4.09 5.92
C ASN A 105 1.30 4.12 4.65
N ASP A 106 1.92 4.26 3.47
CA ASP A 106 1.26 4.33 2.17
C ASP A 106 0.35 3.12 1.86
N ALA A 107 0.78 1.89 2.22
CA ALA A 107 -0.06 0.71 2.07
C ALA A 107 -1.25 0.71 3.05
N ASN A 108 -1.03 1.19 4.29
CA ASN A 108 -2.09 1.30 5.28
C ASN A 108 -3.17 2.30 4.85
N VAL A 109 -2.79 3.49 4.40
CA VAL A 109 -3.78 4.48 3.96
C VAL A 109 -4.49 4.02 2.68
N ALA A 110 -3.81 3.38 1.74
CA ALA A 110 -4.44 2.81 0.56
C ALA A 110 -5.46 1.72 0.92
N GLY A 111 -5.11 0.84 1.86
CA GLY A 111 -6.01 -0.18 2.39
C GLY A 111 -7.22 0.42 3.11
N LEU A 112 -7.01 1.48 3.88
CA LEU A 112 -8.09 2.20 4.56
C LEU A 112 -9.10 2.78 3.55
N ALA A 113 -8.62 3.43 2.49
CA ALA A 113 -9.49 3.95 1.43
C ALA A 113 -10.34 2.83 0.80
N GLU A 114 -9.70 1.73 0.42
CA GLU A 114 -10.40 0.60 -0.20
C GLU A 114 -11.39 -0.08 0.74
N ALA A 115 -11.10 -0.13 2.03
CA ALA A 115 -12.01 -0.69 3.03
C ALA A 115 -13.21 0.23 3.33
N LEU A 116 -13.03 1.55 3.29
CA LEU A 116 -14.11 2.50 3.58
C LEU A 116 -14.95 2.84 2.34
N LEU A 117 -14.33 2.99 1.18
CA LEU A 117 -14.93 3.60 0.00
C LEU A 117 -14.83 2.73 -1.26
N GLY A 118 -13.90 1.77 -1.26
CA GLY A 118 -13.57 0.99 -2.44
C GLY A 118 -14.16 -0.42 -2.46
N ALA A 119 -13.34 -1.39 -2.85
CA ALA A 119 -13.76 -2.79 -3.04
C ALA A 119 -14.10 -3.49 -1.72
N GLY A 120 -13.51 -3.06 -0.61
CA GLY A 120 -13.69 -3.64 0.73
C GLY A 120 -14.85 -3.04 1.55
N LYS A 121 -15.56 -2.02 1.06
CA LYS A 121 -16.51 -1.21 1.84
C LYS A 121 -17.69 -1.98 2.46
N ASP A 122 -18.07 -3.09 1.86
CA ASP A 122 -19.21 -3.89 2.31
C ASP A 122 -18.79 -5.03 3.26
N TYR A 123 -17.50 -5.09 3.65
CA TYR A 123 -16.94 -6.14 4.48
C TYR A 123 -16.46 -5.61 5.84
N PRO A 124 -16.85 -6.24 6.97
CA PRO A 124 -16.42 -5.82 8.31
C PRO A 124 -14.91 -5.88 8.49
N THR A 125 -14.25 -6.89 7.88
CA THR A 125 -12.79 -6.99 7.89
C THR A 125 -12.24 -7.14 6.48
N CYS A 126 -11.26 -6.33 6.16
CA CYS A 126 -10.62 -6.28 4.86
C CYS A 126 -9.10 -6.39 5.03
N TYR A 127 -8.46 -7.27 4.27
CA TYR A 127 -7.01 -7.28 4.17
C TYR A 127 -6.58 -6.73 2.81
N TYR A 128 -5.99 -5.54 2.82
CA TYR A 128 -5.43 -4.94 1.61
C TYR A 128 -4.01 -5.46 1.36
N VAL A 129 -3.70 -5.74 0.09
CA VAL A 129 -2.37 -6.17 -0.36
C VAL A 129 -1.99 -5.39 -1.59
N THR A 130 -0.89 -4.68 -1.56
CA THR A 130 -0.31 -4.05 -2.76
C THR A 130 0.86 -4.88 -3.27
N ILE A 131 0.81 -5.24 -4.57
CA ILE A 131 1.89 -5.94 -5.28
C ILE A 131 2.41 -5.00 -6.37
N SER A 132 3.52 -4.34 -6.08
CA SER A 132 4.10 -3.31 -6.95
C SER A 132 5.62 -3.52 -7.05
N THR A 133 6.44 -2.50 -6.94
CA THR A 133 7.90 -2.62 -6.79
C THR A 133 8.25 -3.53 -5.61
N GLY A 134 7.51 -3.38 -4.50
CA GLY A 134 7.53 -4.26 -3.33
C GLY A 134 6.17 -4.87 -3.05
N ILE A 135 6.00 -5.44 -1.85
CA ILE A 135 4.75 -5.96 -1.31
C ILE A 135 4.48 -5.32 0.05
N GLY A 136 3.34 -4.66 0.18
CA GLY A 136 2.82 -4.14 1.44
C GLY A 136 1.42 -4.65 1.73
N GLY A 137 0.97 -4.47 2.95
CA GLY A 137 -0.39 -4.84 3.34
C GLY A 137 -0.95 -4.00 4.46
N ALA A 138 -2.26 -4.03 4.60
CA ALA A 138 -2.98 -3.40 5.69
C ALA A 138 -4.15 -4.28 6.12
N PHE A 139 -4.35 -4.41 7.43
CA PHE A 139 -5.53 -5.07 7.98
C PHE A 139 -6.48 -4.04 8.57
N ILE A 140 -7.71 -4.04 8.11
CA ILE A 140 -8.74 -3.10 8.52
C ILE A 140 -9.91 -3.90 9.13
N VAL A 141 -10.32 -3.48 10.32
CA VAL A 141 -11.43 -4.07 11.09
C VAL A 141 -12.41 -2.96 11.42
N ASP A 142 -13.65 -3.07 10.98
CA ASP A 142 -14.71 -2.10 11.21
C ASP A 142 -14.28 -0.64 10.89
N GLY A 143 -13.61 -0.48 9.75
CA GLY A 143 -13.11 0.83 9.27
C GLY A 143 -11.90 1.37 10.01
N LYS A 144 -11.26 0.58 10.89
CA LYS A 144 -10.07 0.98 11.66
C LYS A 144 -8.85 0.16 11.29
N LEU A 145 -7.72 0.83 11.09
CA LEU A 145 -6.44 0.19 10.83
C LEU A 145 -5.91 -0.57 12.06
N VAL A 146 -5.48 -1.80 11.85
CA VAL A 146 -4.74 -2.59 12.84
C VAL A 146 -3.25 -2.31 12.67
N SER A 147 -2.73 -1.35 13.43
CA SER A 147 -1.31 -0.93 13.32
C SER A 147 -0.34 -1.88 14.03
N GLY A 148 -0.83 -2.77 14.92
CA GLY A 148 0.02 -3.64 15.74
C GLY A 148 0.71 -2.90 16.88
N GLY A 149 1.43 -3.64 17.71
CA GLY A 149 2.02 -3.12 18.95
C GLY A 149 3.16 -2.09 18.75
N ARG A 150 3.71 -2.01 17.54
CA ARG A 150 4.85 -1.12 17.19
C ARG A 150 4.73 -0.54 15.78
N GLY A 151 3.54 -0.53 15.17
CA GLY A 151 3.33 0.00 13.83
C GLY A 151 3.83 -0.89 12.69
N HIS A 152 4.09 -2.17 12.95
CA HIS A 152 4.59 -3.12 11.93
C HIS A 152 3.56 -4.17 11.48
N ALA A 153 2.28 -4.03 11.86
CA ALA A 153 1.26 -4.88 11.27
C ALA A 153 1.16 -4.57 9.76
N GLY A 154 1.01 -5.61 8.95
CA GLY A 154 0.98 -5.43 7.50
C GLY A 154 2.32 -5.59 6.78
N GLU A 155 3.43 -5.82 7.48
CA GLU A 155 4.75 -6.14 6.90
C GLU A 155 4.78 -7.54 6.24
N ILE A 156 3.77 -7.82 5.42
CA ILE A 156 3.55 -9.14 4.78
C ILE A 156 4.58 -9.45 3.69
N GLY A 157 5.25 -8.44 3.15
CA GLY A 157 6.34 -8.63 2.22
C GLY A 157 7.47 -9.49 2.77
N ASN A 158 7.62 -9.56 4.11
CA ASN A 158 8.63 -10.37 4.79
C ASN A 158 8.13 -11.76 5.22
N ILE A 159 6.89 -12.16 4.90
CA ILE A 159 6.41 -13.53 5.10
C ILE A 159 7.24 -14.48 4.24
N ILE A 160 7.82 -15.52 4.87
CA ILE A 160 8.59 -16.55 4.15
C ILE A 160 7.63 -17.46 3.41
N VAL A 161 7.70 -17.45 2.08
CA VAL A 161 6.87 -18.26 1.17
C VAL A 161 7.67 -19.37 0.48
N LYS A 162 9.00 -19.30 0.55
CA LYS A 162 9.92 -20.24 -0.07
C LYS A 162 11.09 -20.57 0.85
N ASN A 163 11.31 -21.85 1.11
CA ASN A 163 12.50 -22.30 1.84
C ASN A 163 13.77 -22.06 1.01
N ASN A 164 14.80 -21.50 1.65
CA ASN A 164 16.06 -21.18 0.98
C ASN A 164 15.92 -20.33 -0.29
N GLY A 165 14.91 -19.46 -0.33
CA GLY A 165 14.66 -18.57 -1.45
C GLY A 165 15.63 -17.39 -1.53
N TYR A 166 15.37 -16.48 -2.44
CA TYR A 166 16.23 -15.33 -2.70
C TYR A 166 16.32 -14.39 -1.49
N LYS A 167 17.55 -13.92 -1.19
CA LYS A 167 17.78 -12.89 -0.18
C LYS A 167 17.69 -11.50 -0.83
N PHE A 168 16.63 -10.77 -0.56
CA PHE A 168 16.41 -9.43 -1.09
C PHE A 168 16.58 -8.37 0.01
N GLY A 169 17.62 -7.55 -0.12
CA GLY A 169 17.86 -6.44 0.82
C GLY A 169 17.85 -6.87 2.29
N GLY A 170 17.10 -6.15 3.10
CA GLY A 170 16.90 -6.42 4.54
C GLY A 170 15.91 -7.53 4.88
N LEU A 171 15.16 -8.05 3.89
CA LEU A 171 14.14 -9.08 4.11
C LEU A 171 14.75 -10.46 4.39
N ASN A 172 13.94 -11.38 4.91
CA ASN A 172 14.34 -12.77 5.07
C ASN A 172 14.55 -13.47 3.72
N PRO A 173 15.47 -14.48 3.61
CA PRO A 173 15.53 -15.32 2.44
C PRO A 173 14.19 -16.01 2.17
N GLY A 174 13.70 -15.95 0.93
CA GLY A 174 12.40 -16.51 0.54
C GLY A 174 11.19 -15.72 1.00
N ALA A 175 11.38 -14.47 1.38
CA ALA A 175 10.30 -13.53 1.69
C ALA A 175 9.44 -13.25 0.45
N ALA A 176 8.14 -13.10 0.61
CA ALA A 176 7.18 -12.89 -0.46
C ALA A 176 7.57 -11.75 -1.41
N GLU A 177 8.04 -10.62 -0.89
CA GLU A 177 8.49 -9.50 -1.71
C GLU A 177 9.69 -9.87 -2.59
N GLY A 178 10.69 -10.55 -2.02
CA GLY A 178 11.88 -11.00 -2.75
C GLY A 178 11.61 -12.06 -3.81
N GLU A 179 10.45 -12.74 -3.72
CA GLU A 179 10.05 -13.81 -4.62
C GLU A 179 8.97 -13.40 -5.63
N THR A 180 8.02 -12.51 -5.26
CA THR A 180 6.79 -12.30 -6.04
C THR A 180 6.43 -10.84 -6.31
N SER A 181 7.23 -9.87 -5.83
CA SER A 181 7.04 -8.46 -6.20
C SER A 181 7.33 -8.20 -7.68
N GLY A 182 6.90 -7.07 -8.20
CA GLY A 182 7.22 -6.65 -9.56
C GLY A 182 8.73 -6.61 -9.83
N THR A 183 9.52 -6.17 -8.84
CA THR A 183 10.99 -6.21 -8.89
C THR A 183 11.52 -7.64 -8.95
N ALA A 184 10.98 -8.54 -8.13
CA ALA A 184 11.38 -9.95 -8.10
C ALA A 184 11.05 -10.67 -9.42
N ILE A 185 9.84 -10.46 -9.96
CA ILE A 185 9.41 -11.03 -11.24
C ILE A 185 10.30 -10.50 -12.38
N THR A 186 10.59 -9.19 -12.39
CA THR A 186 11.48 -8.58 -13.38
C THR A 186 12.87 -9.16 -13.31
N ARG A 187 13.45 -9.33 -12.10
CA ARG A 187 14.75 -9.95 -11.89
C ARG A 187 14.78 -11.38 -12.42
N LYS A 188 13.84 -12.24 -11.98
CA LYS A 188 13.72 -13.65 -12.47
C LYS A 188 13.60 -13.68 -13.99
N GLY A 189 12.81 -12.76 -14.56
CA GLY A 189 12.65 -12.63 -16.01
C GLY A 189 13.97 -12.30 -16.72
N LYS A 190 14.70 -11.30 -16.26
CA LYS A 190 16.01 -10.94 -16.83
C LYS A 190 17.01 -12.08 -16.76
N GLU A 191 17.07 -12.77 -15.62
CA GLU A 191 17.98 -13.91 -15.40
C GLU A 191 17.69 -15.10 -16.33
N LEU A 192 16.41 -15.43 -16.58
CA LEU A 192 16.01 -16.63 -17.32
C LEU A 192 15.71 -16.41 -18.82
N LEU A 193 15.23 -15.21 -19.17
CA LEU A 193 14.77 -14.86 -20.52
C LEU A 193 15.71 -13.91 -21.27
N GLY A 194 16.60 -13.21 -20.54
CA GLY A 194 17.52 -12.21 -21.08
C GLY A 194 17.09 -10.78 -20.76
N GLU A 195 18.07 -9.90 -20.53
CA GLU A 195 17.86 -8.48 -20.18
C GLU A 195 17.21 -7.68 -21.32
N ASP A 196 17.43 -8.06 -22.55
CA ASP A 196 16.89 -7.44 -23.76
C ASP A 196 15.40 -7.75 -23.97
N ARG A 197 14.88 -8.81 -23.36
CA ARG A 197 13.48 -9.23 -23.49
C ARG A 197 12.58 -8.76 -22.34
N VAL A 198 13.15 -8.35 -21.20
CA VAL A 198 12.42 -8.05 -19.98
C VAL A 198 12.85 -6.69 -19.40
N ASN A 199 11.95 -5.71 -19.44
CA ASN A 199 12.13 -4.40 -18.81
C ASN A 199 11.37 -4.30 -17.49
N HIS A 200 10.21 -4.96 -17.40
CA HIS A 200 9.35 -4.97 -16.21
C HIS A 200 8.57 -6.29 -16.10
N ALA A 201 7.92 -6.50 -14.96
CA ALA A 201 7.16 -7.73 -14.68
C ALA A 201 6.08 -8.06 -15.76
N GLY A 202 5.45 -7.05 -16.35
CA GLY A 202 4.47 -7.22 -17.41
C GLY A 202 5.00 -7.96 -18.64
N ASP A 203 6.30 -7.79 -18.98
CA ASP A 203 6.90 -8.52 -20.09
C ASP A 203 6.95 -10.04 -19.83
N VAL A 204 7.19 -10.44 -18.57
CA VAL A 204 7.20 -11.86 -18.19
C VAL A 204 5.80 -12.46 -18.35
N PHE A 205 4.75 -11.76 -17.89
CA PHE A 205 3.38 -12.22 -18.06
C PHE A 205 2.97 -12.31 -19.53
N ARG A 206 3.33 -11.32 -20.34
CA ARG A 206 3.08 -11.34 -21.78
C ARG A 206 3.80 -12.51 -22.45
N LEU A 207 5.09 -12.70 -22.22
CA LEU A 207 5.86 -13.81 -22.79
C LEU A 207 5.30 -15.17 -22.37
N ALA A 208 4.85 -15.32 -21.13
CA ALA A 208 4.18 -16.53 -20.67
C ALA A 208 2.89 -16.80 -21.45
N SER A 209 2.09 -15.77 -21.72
CA SER A 209 0.85 -15.89 -22.52
C SER A 209 1.12 -16.23 -24.00
N GLU A 210 2.28 -15.82 -24.52
CA GLU A 210 2.75 -16.14 -25.87
C GLU A 210 3.33 -17.57 -25.98
N GLY A 211 3.40 -18.32 -24.87
CA GLY A 211 3.81 -19.72 -24.84
C GLY A 211 5.29 -19.95 -24.49
N ASP A 212 6.03 -18.93 -24.03
CA ASP A 212 7.40 -19.10 -23.54
C ASP A 212 7.40 -19.91 -22.24
N LEU A 213 7.90 -21.15 -22.30
CA LEU A 213 7.88 -22.09 -21.17
C LEU A 213 8.67 -21.62 -19.95
N LYS A 214 9.76 -20.84 -20.14
CA LYS A 214 10.52 -20.27 -19.04
C LYS A 214 9.74 -19.15 -18.36
N ALA A 215 9.08 -18.29 -19.15
CA ALA A 215 8.21 -17.27 -18.61
C ALA A 215 7.02 -17.88 -17.85
N GLN A 216 6.42 -18.95 -18.39
CA GLN A 216 5.37 -19.71 -17.71
C GLN A 216 5.84 -20.25 -16.37
N SER A 217 7.04 -20.83 -16.28
CA SER A 217 7.58 -21.34 -15.01
C SER A 217 7.75 -20.24 -13.96
N ILE A 218 8.15 -19.02 -14.34
CA ILE A 218 8.24 -17.87 -13.42
C ILE A 218 6.85 -17.49 -12.90
N VAL A 219 5.87 -17.43 -13.80
CA VAL A 219 4.48 -17.08 -13.45
C VAL A 219 3.86 -18.12 -12.52
N ASP A 220 4.08 -19.42 -12.81
CA ASP A 220 3.57 -20.55 -12.01
C ASP A 220 4.14 -20.51 -10.58
N GLU A 221 5.45 -20.29 -10.44
CA GLU A 221 6.11 -20.12 -9.15
C GLU A 221 5.55 -18.92 -8.40
N CYS A 222 5.44 -17.77 -9.05
CA CYS A 222 4.89 -16.55 -8.47
C CYS A 222 3.47 -16.75 -7.94
N ILE A 223 2.59 -17.38 -8.71
CA ILE A 223 1.21 -17.69 -8.30
C ILE A 223 1.21 -18.58 -7.06
N SER A 224 2.03 -19.64 -7.04
CA SER A 224 2.10 -20.57 -5.91
C SER A 224 2.58 -19.89 -4.63
N GLU A 225 3.58 -19.02 -4.73
CA GLU A 225 4.15 -18.29 -3.62
C GLU A 225 3.20 -17.20 -3.09
N LEU A 226 2.53 -16.45 -3.99
CA LEU A 226 1.47 -15.50 -3.61
C LEU A 226 0.30 -16.22 -2.93
N ALA A 227 -0.18 -17.33 -3.48
CA ALA A 227 -1.24 -18.12 -2.88
C ALA A 227 -0.86 -18.62 -1.47
N THR A 228 0.42 -18.93 -1.24
CA THR A 228 0.94 -19.31 0.08
C THR A 228 0.92 -18.11 1.05
N MET A 229 1.32 -16.92 0.60
CA MET A 229 1.24 -15.70 1.40
C MET A 229 -0.21 -15.40 1.82
N PHE A 230 -1.14 -15.41 0.85
CA PHE A 230 -2.56 -15.18 1.14
C PHE A 230 -3.16 -16.22 2.08
N ALA A 231 -2.78 -17.51 1.93
CA ALA A 231 -3.22 -18.57 2.82
C ALA A 231 -2.70 -18.39 4.25
N ASN A 232 -1.44 -17.98 4.43
CA ASN A 232 -0.88 -17.69 5.74
C ASN A 232 -1.61 -16.52 6.43
N ILE A 233 -1.95 -15.47 5.69
CA ILE A 233 -2.72 -14.34 6.21
C ILE A 233 -4.15 -14.82 6.57
N ALA A 234 -4.81 -15.55 5.68
CA ALA A 234 -6.15 -16.07 5.92
C ALA A 234 -6.21 -16.93 7.20
N HIS A 235 -5.27 -17.85 7.38
CA HIS A 235 -5.20 -18.68 8.59
C HIS A 235 -4.85 -17.91 9.88
N THR A 236 -4.31 -16.70 9.76
CA THR A 236 -3.90 -15.88 10.90
C THR A 236 -4.99 -14.95 11.39
N VAL A 237 -5.70 -14.27 10.44
CA VAL A 237 -6.64 -13.20 10.77
C VAL A 237 -8.05 -13.40 10.22
N ASP A 238 -8.29 -14.43 9.40
CA ASP A 238 -9.59 -14.81 8.82
C ASP A 238 -10.38 -13.58 8.29
N PRO A 239 -9.85 -12.86 7.29
CA PRO A 239 -10.52 -11.65 6.81
C PRO A 239 -11.74 -12.01 5.98
N HIS A 240 -12.78 -11.14 5.96
CA HIS A 240 -13.93 -11.33 5.08
C HIS A 240 -13.57 -11.19 3.60
N CYS A 241 -12.58 -10.37 3.26
CA CYS A 241 -12.08 -10.25 1.90
C CYS A 241 -10.61 -9.84 1.86
N PHE A 242 -9.95 -10.14 0.73
CA PHE A 242 -8.72 -9.48 0.31
C PHE A 242 -9.02 -8.45 -0.76
N VAL A 243 -8.37 -7.28 -0.70
CA VAL A 243 -8.35 -6.30 -1.80
C VAL A 243 -6.92 -6.18 -2.30
N ILE A 244 -6.71 -6.45 -3.59
CA ILE A 244 -5.38 -6.54 -4.18
C ILE A 244 -5.17 -5.38 -5.15
N GLY A 245 -4.16 -4.57 -4.89
CA GLY A 245 -3.74 -3.45 -5.70
C GLY A 245 -2.29 -3.56 -6.18
N GLY A 246 -1.78 -2.45 -6.69
CA GLY A 246 -0.39 -2.34 -7.14
C GLY A 246 -0.19 -2.63 -8.63
N GLY A 247 1.02 -2.30 -9.11
CA GLY A 247 1.34 -2.33 -10.53
C GLY A 247 1.27 -3.71 -11.19
N VAL A 248 1.51 -4.79 -10.44
CA VAL A 248 1.44 -6.17 -10.95
C VAL A 248 0.00 -6.54 -11.34
N MET A 249 -1.01 -5.97 -10.68
CA MET A 249 -2.41 -6.19 -11.01
C MET A 249 -2.83 -5.66 -12.40
N LYS A 250 -2.02 -4.84 -13.06
CA LYS A 250 -2.23 -4.48 -14.46
C LYS A 250 -2.14 -5.68 -15.40
N SER A 251 -1.46 -6.74 -14.97
CA SER A 251 -1.32 -8.02 -15.69
C SER A 251 -2.27 -9.11 -15.17
N ARG A 252 -3.30 -8.73 -14.37
CA ARG A 252 -4.20 -9.67 -13.69
C ARG A 252 -4.83 -10.72 -14.61
N GLU A 253 -5.12 -10.38 -15.85
CA GLU A 253 -5.72 -11.27 -16.85
C GLU A 253 -4.91 -12.54 -17.11
N TYR A 254 -3.59 -12.51 -16.86
CA TYR A 254 -2.70 -13.64 -17.11
C TYR A 254 -2.55 -14.61 -15.93
N PHE A 255 -2.93 -14.20 -14.71
CA PHE A 255 -2.63 -15.00 -13.52
C PHE A 255 -3.73 -15.05 -12.46
N TYR A 256 -4.68 -14.15 -12.49
CA TYR A 256 -5.60 -13.93 -11.37
C TYR A 256 -6.49 -15.15 -11.06
N ASP A 257 -7.13 -15.74 -12.06
CA ASP A 257 -8.04 -16.88 -11.86
C ASP A 257 -7.28 -18.08 -11.27
N ARG A 258 -6.06 -18.30 -11.74
CA ARG A 258 -5.15 -19.33 -11.21
C ARG A 258 -4.70 -19.03 -9.78
N LEU A 259 -4.48 -17.76 -9.44
CA LEU A 259 -4.18 -17.35 -8.07
C LEU A 259 -5.35 -17.66 -7.14
N VAL A 260 -6.58 -17.34 -7.55
CA VAL A 260 -7.81 -17.64 -6.77
C VAL A 260 -7.96 -19.16 -6.57
N GLU A 261 -7.75 -19.95 -7.59
CA GLU A 261 -7.80 -21.41 -7.52
C GLU A 261 -6.75 -21.97 -6.54
N GLN A 262 -5.49 -21.54 -6.68
CA GLN A 262 -4.41 -22.01 -5.81
C GLN A 262 -4.58 -21.53 -4.36
N PHE A 263 -5.05 -20.30 -4.14
CA PHE A 263 -5.39 -19.81 -2.81
C PHE A 263 -6.43 -20.71 -2.14
N ASN A 264 -7.55 -20.97 -2.82
CA ASN A 264 -8.60 -21.85 -2.29
C ASN A 264 -8.10 -23.29 -2.04
N SER A 265 -7.15 -23.79 -2.82
CA SER A 265 -6.56 -25.10 -2.57
C SER A 265 -5.70 -25.18 -1.30
N LYS A 266 -5.11 -24.06 -0.90
CA LYS A 266 -4.16 -23.96 0.24
C LYS A 266 -4.81 -23.61 1.57
N ILE A 267 -6.01 -23.03 1.58
CA ILE A 267 -6.72 -22.68 2.83
C ILE A 267 -7.52 -23.86 3.38
N HIS A 268 -7.82 -23.76 4.69
CA HIS A 268 -8.65 -24.75 5.39
C HIS A 268 -9.99 -24.95 4.65
N VAL A 269 -10.46 -26.19 4.61
CA VAL A 269 -11.67 -26.55 3.83
C VAL A 269 -12.90 -25.72 4.19
N GLY A 270 -13.05 -25.34 5.46
CA GLY A 270 -14.15 -24.50 5.93
C GLY A 270 -14.10 -23.03 5.49
N MET A 271 -12.97 -22.58 4.93
CA MET A 271 -12.78 -21.20 4.45
C MET A 271 -12.92 -21.08 2.93
N ARG A 272 -12.93 -22.22 2.23
CA ARG A 272 -12.92 -22.25 0.75
C ARG A 272 -14.16 -21.60 0.15
N GLY A 273 -13.96 -20.67 -0.77
CA GLY A 273 -15.04 -19.96 -1.45
C GLY A 273 -15.70 -18.83 -0.64
N TYR A 274 -15.34 -18.64 0.63
CA TYR A 274 -15.89 -17.58 1.49
C TYR A 274 -15.07 -16.31 1.52
N ILE A 275 -13.78 -16.37 1.19
CA ILE A 275 -12.88 -15.21 1.22
C ILE A 275 -12.56 -14.79 -0.21
N PRO A 276 -13.26 -13.79 -0.78
CA PRO A 276 -12.97 -13.32 -2.13
C PRO A 276 -11.66 -12.54 -2.18
N LEU A 277 -10.94 -12.72 -3.28
CA LEU A 277 -9.85 -11.84 -3.68
C LEU A 277 -10.43 -10.78 -4.61
N LEU A 278 -10.39 -9.51 -4.27
CA LEU A 278 -10.99 -8.41 -5.01
C LEU A 278 -9.87 -7.54 -5.61
N GLY A 279 -10.09 -6.94 -6.77
CA GLY A 279 -9.21 -5.89 -7.27
C GLY A 279 -9.61 -4.53 -6.70
N THR A 280 -8.64 -3.60 -6.56
CA THR A 280 -8.90 -2.21 -6.17
C THR A 280 -9.95 -1.54 -7.07
N LYS A 281 -10.75 -0.65 -6.49
CA LYS A 281 -11.73 0.18 -7.21
C LYS A 281 -11.34 1.64 -7.29
N LEU A 282 -10.53 2.13 -6.35
CA LEU A 282 -10.13 3.53 -6.30
C LEU A 282 -8.84 3.77 -7.09
N GLU A 283 -8.82 4.82 -7.90
CA GLU A 283 -7.64 5.21 -8.66
C GLU A 283 -6.56 5.84 -7.77
N ASP A 284 -6.96 6.63 -6.77
CA ASP A 284 -6.10 7.42 -5.88
C ASP A 284 -6.19 6.97 -4.42
N CYS A 285 -6.18 5.66 -4.19
CA CYS A 285 -6.38 5.09 -2.86
C CYS A 285 -5.39 5.62 -1.79
N GLY A 286 -4.14 5.93 -2.16
CA GLY A 286 -3.15 6.47 -1.21
C GLY A 286 -3.53 7.84 -0.66
N ALA A 287 -3.80 8.81 -1.54
CA ALA A 287 -4.14 10.18 -1.14
C ALA A 287 -5.53 10.28 -0.47
N ILE A 288 -6.53 9.57 -1.02
CA ILE A 288 -7.86 9.49 -0.42
C ILE A 288 -7.78 8.83 0.97
N GLY A 289 -7.01 7.75 1.09
CA GLY A 289 -6.85 7.06 2.37
C GLY A 289 -6.13 7.89 3.43
N ALA A 290 -5.15 8.68 3.05
CA ALA A 290 -4.55 9.66 3.97
C ALA A 290 -5.62 10.61 4.50
N ALA A 291 -6.50 11.15 3.63
CA ALA A 291 -7.61 12.01 4.03
C ALA A 291 -8.64 11.31 4.95
N MET A 292 -8.77 9.96 4.87
CA MET A 292 -9.66 9.18 5.74
C MET A 292 -9.08 8.90 7.14
N LEU A 293 -7.78 9.13 7.37
CA LEU A 293 -7.19 8.89 8.69
C LEU A 293 -7.89 9.63 9.84
N PRO A 294 -8.20 10.95 9.73
CA PRO A 294 -8.93 11.63 10.79
C PRO A 294 -10.27 10.97 11.11
N MET A 295 -11.06 10.61 10.10
CA MET A 295 -12.34 9.94 10.30
C MET A 295 -12.18 8.58 11.00
N SER A 296 -11.21 7.77 10.58
CA SER A 296 -10.94 6.44 11.17
C SER A 296 -10.39 6.53 12.60
N ARG A 297 -9.70 7.61 12.98
CA ARG A 297 -9.04 7.76 14.29
C ARG A 297 -9.88 8.52 15.31
N LEU A 298 -10.77 9.42 14.86
CA LEU A 298 -11.62 10.24 15.73
C LEU A 298 -13.03 9.63 15.93
N GLY A 299 -13.52 8.84 14.97
CA GLY A 299 -14.77 8.08 15.06
C GLY A 299 -14.54 6.75 15.76
#